data_f95df23e4db4656ce5f1d8e573153be7
#
_entry.id   f95df23e4db4656ce5f1d8e573153be7
#
_cell.length_a   1.000
_cell.length_b   1.000
_cell.length_c   1.000
_cell.angle_alpha   90.00
_cell.angle_beta   90.00
_cell.angle_gamma   90.00
#
_symmetry.space_group_name_H-M   'P 1'
#
loop_
_entity.id
_entity.type
_entity.pdbx_description
1 polymer ?
#
loop_
_entity_poly.entity_id
_entity_poly.type
_entity_poly.pdbx_seq_one_letter_code
_entity_poly.pdbx_strand_id
1 'polypeptide(L)'
;MKKKPTFSRHINQDVVVCRTTNVVISNRVSRILLERSVPFSKGWKRIPLIKRHLYKGAHKMYVISTNRTQYGNARRALFDMDETDYARLLINMI
;
A
#
# COMPACT_ATOMS: atom_id res chain seq x y z
N MET A 1 12.98 3.58 -22.07
CA MET A 1 12.75 3.58 -21.59
C MET A 1 12.77 3.51 -21.19
N LYS A 2 12.78 3.40 -21.20
CA LYS A 2 12.65 3.29 -20.61
C LYS A 2 12.67 2.74 -20.15
N LYS A 3 12.71 2.37 -20.04
CA LYS A 3 12.42 1.86 -19.42
C LYS A 3 12.56 1.11 -19.08
N LYS A 4 12.56 0.64 -19.08
CA LYS A 4 12.33 -0.10 -18.57
C LYS A 4 12.28 -0.91 -18.84
N PRO A 5 12.36 -1.29 -19.02
CA PRO A 5 11.91 -2.06 -19.04
C PRO A 5 11.49 -2.85 -18.97
N THR A 6 11.28 -3.09 -19.25
CA THR A 6 10.60 -3.50 -18.97
C THR A 6 10.43 -4.39 -19.09
N PHE A 7 10.45 -4.87 -18.87
CA PHE A 7 9.98 -5.40 -18.57
C PHE A 7 9.57 -6.04 -18.21
N SER A 8 9.88 -6.17 -18.70
CA SER A 8 9.30 -6.97 -17.97
C SER A 8 8.45 -6.82 -16.90
N ARG A 9 8.25 -6.29 -16.46
CA ARG A 9 7.45 -6.07 -15.45
C ARG A 9 6.07 -6.39 -15.62
N HIS A 10 5.61 -6.57 -16.67
CA HIS A 10 4.22 -6.78 -16.89
C HIS A 10 3.70 -8.09 -16.39
N ILE A 11 4.56 -9.07 -16.28
CA ILE A 11 4.16 -10.39 -15.81
C ILE A 11 3.88 -10.36 -14.31
N ASN A 12 4.63 -9.54 -13.60
CA ASN A 12 4.46 -9.40 -12.17
C ASN A 12 3.93 -8.02 -11.86
N GLN A 13 2.71 -7.79 -12.30
CA GLN A 13 2.09 -6.50 -12.06
C GLN A 13 1.89 -6.29 -10.58
N ASP A 14 2.10 -5.07 -10.17
CA ASP A 14 1.89 -4.70 -8.78
C ASP A 14 0.42 -4.74 -8.44
N VAL A 15 0.13 -5.23 -7.25
CA VAL A 15 -1.22 -5.20 -6.71
C VAL A 15 -1.20 -4.39 -5.43
N VAL A 16 -2.24 -3.63 -5.21
CA VAL A 16 -2.35 -2.79 -4.02
C VAL A 16 -2.58 -3.68 -2.80
N VAL A 17 -1.72 -3.54 -1.81
CA VAL A 17 -1.86 -4.26 -0.55
C VAL A 17 -2.79 -3.50 0.37
N CYS A 18 -2.57 -2.20 0.50
CA CYS A 18 -3.39 -1.37 1.38
C CYS A 18 -3.21 0.09 1.03
N ARG A 19 -4.13 0.90 1.54
CA ARG A 19 -4.09 2.34 1.40
C ARG A 19 -4.37 2.96 2.75
N THR A 20 -3.86 4.15 2.98
CA THR A 20 -4.17 4.89 4.19
C THR A 20 -3.95 6.37 3.95
N THR A 21 -4.71 7.19 4.64
CA THR A 21 -4.51 8.64 4.58
C THR A 21 -3.49 9.11 5.62
N ASN A 22 -3.03 8.21 6.48
CA ASN A 22 -2.14 8.55 7.58
C ASN A 22 -0.71 8.18 7.24
N VAL A 23 0.18 9.18 7.16
CA VAL A 23 1.57 8.95 6.77
C VAL A 23 2.30 8.07 7.80
N VAL A 24 1.99 8.24 9.07
CA VAL A 24 2.64 7.43 10.11
C VAL A 24 2.29 5.96 9.95
N ILE A 25 1.01 5.68 9.68
CA ILE A 25 0.57 4.30 9.47
C ILE A 25 1.24 3.72 8.22
N SER A 26 1.33 4.50 7.15
CA SER A 26 1.98 4.01 5.94
C SER A 26 3.45 3.68 6.19
N ASN A 27 4.12 4.48 7.04
CA ASN A 27 5.51 4.21 7.39
C ASN A 27 5.64 2.93 8.22
N ARG A 28 4.67 2.67 9.09
CA ARG A 28 4.68 1.45 9.89
C ARG A 28 4.47 0.22 9.03
N VAL A 29 3.59 0.31 8.05
CA VAL A 29 3.40 -0.79 7.09
C VAL A 29 4.69 -1.05 6.34
N SER A 30 5.33 0.01 5.85
CA SER A 30 6.60 -0.13 5.13
C SER A 30 7.64 -0.83 5.97
N ARG A 31 7.73 -0.47 7.24
CA ARG A 31 8.71 -1.09 8.14
C ARG A 31 8.44 -2.58 8.31
N ILE A 32 7.20 -2.96 8.52
CA ILE A 32 6.85 -4.36 8.70
C ILE A 32 7.18 -5.16 7.45
N LEU A 33 6.88 -4.63 6.29
CA LEU A 33 7.18 -5.32 5.04
C LEU A 33 8.69 -5.47 4.85
N LEU A 34 9.46 -4.44 5.20
CA LEU A 34 10.91 -4.54 5.14
C LEU A 34 11.44 -5.62 6.08
N GLU A 35 10.92 -5.67 7.29
CA GLU A 35 11.35 -6.66 8.27
C GLU A 35 11.05 -8.08 7.84
N ARG A 36 9.99 -8.25 7.06
CA ARG A 36 9.60 -9.56 6.55
C ARG A 36 10.18 -9.86 5.18
N SER A 37 11.04 -8.98 4.69
CA SER A 37 11.67 -9.14 3.38
C SER A 37 10.65 -9.25 2.24
N VAL A 38 9.54 -8.55 2.37
CA VAL A 38 8.52 -8.49 1.33
C VAL A 38 8.80 -7.26 0.46
N PRO A 39 9.08 -7.43 -0.83
CA PRO A 39 9.29 -6.27 -1.69
C PRO A 39 7.99 -5.49 -1.87
N PHE A 40 8.10 -4.17 -1.87
CA PHE A 40 6.94 -3.32 -2.02
C PHE A 40 7.32 -2.01 -2.68
N SER A 41 6.32 -1.33 -3.22
CA SER A 41 6.47 0.04 -3.65
C SER A 41 5.47 0.89 -2.90
N LYS A 42 5.84 2.14 -2.67
CA LYS A 42 5.02 3.06 -1.89
C LYS A 42 4.87 4.35 -2.67
N GLY A 43 3.65 4.77 -2.85
CA GLY A 43 3.36 6.01 -3.54
C GLY A 43 2.23 6.73 -2.85
N TRP A 44 1.84 7.85 -3.43
CA TRP A 44 0.70 8.57 -2.90
C TRP A 44 -0.05 9.24 -4.05
N LYS A 45 -1.33 9.50 -3.81
CA LYS A 45 -2.18 10.19 -4.76
C LYS A 45 -2.90 11.30 -4.04
N ARG A 46 -3.15 12.40 -4.76
CA ARG A 46 -3.96 13.47 -4.21
C ARG A 46 -5.42 13.03 -4.24
N ILE A 47 -6.13 13.25 -3.16
CA ILE A 47 -7.54 12.95 -3.09
C ILE A 47 -8.30 14.11 -3.69
N PRO A 48 -9.16 13.86 -4.72
CA PRO A 48 -9.95 14.94 -5.33
C PRO A 48 -10.80 15.66 -4.28
N LEU A 49 -10.94 16.96 -4.45
CA LEU A 49 -11.66 17.79 -3.48
C LEU A 49 -13.06 17.23 -3.18
N ILE A 50 -13.76 16.77 -4.19
CA ILE A 50 -15.12 16.31 -3.98
C ILE A 50 -15.19 14.98 -3.22
N LYS A 51 -14.07 14.27 -3.08
CA LYS A 51 -14.04 13.01 -2.35
C LYS A 51 -13.43 13.13 -0.97
N ARG A 52 -12.96 14.32 -0.60
CA ARG A 52 -12.27 14.47 0.69
C ARG A 52 -13.18 14.21 1.88
N HIS A 53 -14.48 14.44 1.73
CA HIS A 53 -15.41 14.17 2.81
C HIS A 53 -15.48 12.68 3.16
N LEU A 54 -15.16 11.80 2.21
CA LEU A 54 -15.14 10.36 2.46
C LEU A 54 -13.94 9.97 3.33
N TYR A 55 -12.93 10.83 3.40
CA TYR A 55 -11.69 10.54 4.12
C TYR A 55 -11.41 11.61 5.17
N LYS A 56 -12.46 12.20 5.73
CA LYS A 56 -12.36 13.17 6.82
C LYS A 56 -11.48 14.36 6.47
N GLY A 57 -11.55 14.79 5.23
CA GLY A 57 -10.82 15.97 4.78
C GLY A 57 -9.37 15.74 4.41
N ALA A 58 -8.92 14.51 4.39
CA ALA A 58 -7.53 14.21 4.03
C ALA A 58 -7.24 14.61 2.58
N HIS A 59 -6.01 15.05 2.33
CA HIS A 59 -5.58 15.50 1.02
C HIS A 59 -4.84 14.44 0.23
N LYS A 60 -4.20 13.51 0.89
CA LYS A 60 -3.37 12.50 0.25
C LYS A 60 -3.75 11.10 0.68
N MET A 61 -3.67 10.19 -0.27
CA MET A 61 -3.86 8.77 -0.01
C MET A 61 -2.56 8.07 -0.31
N TYR A 62 -1.99 7.41 0.70
CA TYR A 62 -0.76 6.62 0.53
C TYR A 62 -1.15 5.22 0.09
N VAL A 63 -0.44 4.72 -0.91
CA VAL A 63 -0.75 3.43 -1.53
C VAL A 63 0.48 2.55 -1.45
N ILE A 64 0.34 1.37 -0.91
CA ILE A 64 1.42 0.42 -0.81
C ILE A 64 1.07 -0.80 -1.64
N SER A 65 1.97 -1.17 -2.54
CA SER A 65 1.76 -2.24 -3.50
C SER A 65 2.90 -3.24 -3.43
N THR A 66 2.63 -4.46 -3.83
CA THR A 66 3.66 -5.47 -3.95
C THR A 66 3.39 -6.27 -5.21
N ASN A 67 4.31 -7.15 -5.61
CA ASN A 67 4.04 -7.97 -6.77
C ASN A 67 3.04 -9.06 -6.38
N ARG A 68 2.39 -9.60 -7.40
CA ARG A 68 1.32 -10.55 -7.19
C ARG A 68 1.73 -11.78 -6.39
N THR A 69 2.95 -12.26 -6.61
CA THR A 69 3.40 -13.47 -5.94
C THR A 69 3.66 -13.25 -4.45
N GLN A 70 3.86 -12.01 -4.03
CA GLN A 70 4.14 -11.69 -2.63
C GLN A 70 2.92 -11.15 -1.89
N TYR A 71 1.79 -11.05 -2.57
CA TYR A 71 0.61 -10.44 -1.97
C TYR A 71 0.17 -11.16 -0.69
N GLY A 72 0.17 -12.49 -0.71
CA GLY A 72 -0.21 -13.26 0.47
C GLY A 72 0.71 -13.02 1.65
N ASN A 73 2.02 -12.95 1.37
CA ASN A 73 3.00 -12.68 2.42
C ASN A 73 2.84 -11.28 2.98
N ALA A 74 2.53 -10.31 2.10
CA ALA A 74 2.32 -8.95 2.53
C ALA A 74 1.10 -8.85 3.44
N ARG A 75 -0.02 -9.49 3.05
CA ARG A 75 -1.23 -9.47 3.85
C ARG A 75 -0.99 -10.13 5.21
N ARG A 76 -0.24 -11.22 5.21
CA ARG A 76 0.09 -11.92 6.44
C ARG A 76 0.93 -11.06 7.37
N ALA A 77 1.85 -10.29 6.82
CA ALA A 77 2.66 -9.38 7.62
C ALA A 77 1.80 -8.31 8.29
N LEU A 78 0.77 -7.83 7.60
CA LEU A 78 -0.09 -6.79 8.16
C LEU A 78 -0.90 -7.28 9.36
N PHE A 79 -1.16 -8.57 9.47
CA PHE A 79 -1.88 -9.08 10.63
C PHE A 79 -1.09 -8.95 11.92
N ASP A 80 0.23 -8.72 11.82
CA ASP A 80 1.06 -8.54 13.01
C ASP A 80 1.10 -7.08 13.47
N MET A 81 0.42 -6.20 12.76
CA MET A 81 0.32 -4.81 13.19
C MET A 81 -0.56 -4.69 14.42
N ASP A 82 -0.33 -3.63 15.17
CA ASP A 82 -1.23 -3.25 16.23
C ASP A 82 -2.65 -3.12 15.67
N GLU A 83 -3.62 -3.61 16.40
CA GLU A 83 -5.00 -3.66 15.95
C GLU A 83 -5.54 -2.29 15.57
N THR A 84 -5.19 -1.27 16.35
CA THR A 84 -5.63 0.09 16.10
C THR A 84 -5.06 0.60 14.77
N ASP A 85 -3.77 0.30 14.52
CA ASP A 85 -3.13 0.72 13.27
C ASP A 85 -3.74 -0.01 12.08
N TYR A 86 -3.98 -1.30 12.24
CA TYR A 86 -4.55 -2.11 11.17
C TYR A 86 -5.92 -1.59 10.77
N ALA A 87 -6.70 -1.14 11.74
CA ALA A 87 -8.04 -0.63 11.48
C ALA A 87 -8.03 0.65 10.65
N ARG A 88 -6.89 1.32 10.55
CA ARG A 88 -6.76 2.54 9.75
C ARG A 88 -6.36 2.27 8.31
N LEU A 89 -6.20 1.01 7.95
CA LEU A 89 -5.85 0.65 6.59
C LEU A 89 -7.11 0.39 5.77
N LEU A 90 -7.03 0.77 4.49
CA LEU A 90 -8.06 0.43 3.51
C LEU A 90 -7.48 -0.71 2.69
N ILE A 91 -8.04 -1.88 2.86
CA ILE A 91 -7.55 -3.06 2.19
C ILE A 91 -8.57 -3.51 1.17
N ASN A 92 -8.11 -3.80 -0.04
CA ASN A 92 -9.01 -4.28 -1.07
C ASN A 92 -9.54 -5.65 -0.69
N MET A 93 -10.86 -5.73 -0.69
CA MET A 93 -11.55 -6.97 -0.37
C MET A 93 -12.20 -7.45 -1.64
N ILE A 94 -11.46 -8.08 -2.45
CA ILE A 94 -12.05 -8.56 -3.70
C ILE A 94 -12.29 -10.04 -3.64
#